data_38023383042e8a956189cd24392469cc
#
_entry.id   38023383042e8a956189cd24392469cc
#
_cell.length_a   1.000
_cell.length_b   1.000
_cell.length_c   1.000
_cell.angle_alpha   90.00
_cell.angle_beta   90.00
_cell.angle_gamma   90.00
#
_symmetry.space_group_name_H-M   'P 1'
#
loop_
_entity.id
_entity.type
_entity.pdbx_description
1 polymer ?
#
loop_
_entity_poly.entity_id
_entity_poly.type
_entity_poly.pdbx_seq_one_letter_code
_entity_poly.pdbx_strand_id
1 'polypeptide(L)'
;MRRPDPQFQQMETATFNELGIDLAHEQQTEPRWFVLVHNDSVTPYDYVVRILIHLFMLSDEMAEHVAQTAHSEGQAIVVVRPRAEAERLVKVARSRARLDGFPLTFSIEPEA
;
A
#
# COMPACT_ATOMS: atom_id res chain seq x y z
N MET A 1 6.25 36.25 -7.87
CA MET A 1 6.67 35.53 -7.68
C MET A 1 6.68 35.14 -7.35
N ARG A 2 6.35 35.11 -7.87
CA ARG A 2 6.65 34.25 -7.72
C ARG A 2 6.30 33.57 -7.46
N ARG A 3 5.96 33.63 -7.77
CA ARG A 3 5.95 32.61 -7.69
C ARG A 3 5.83 31.90 -7.21
N PRO A 4 5.68 32.30 -7.56
CA PRO A 4 5.81 31.33 -7.24
C PRO A 4 5.75 30.73 -7.13
N ASP A 5 5.62 30.72 -7.58
CA ASP A 5 5.92 29.87 -7.50
C ASP A 5 5.63 29.22 -7.67
N PRO A 6 5.59 29.43 -8.04
CA PRO A 6 5.65 28.55 -8.17
C PRO A 6 6.01 27.98 -7.90
N GLN A 7 5.92 27.80 -8.17
CA GLN A 7 6.57 27.03 -7.99
C GLN A 7 6.35 26.59 -7.25
N PHE A 8 6.01 26.99 -7.47
CA PHE A 8 6.14 26.29 -6.94
C PHE A 8 5.30 25.90 -7.14
N GLN A 9 4.75 26.07 -7.45
CA GLN A 9 4.48 25.54 -7.65
C GLN A 9 4.36 24.85 -8.11
N GLN A 10 4.22 24.69 -8.58
CA GLN A 10 4.56 23.96 -9.05
C GLN A 10 4.92 23.37 -8.76
N MET A 11 5.19 23.33 -8.86
CA MET A 11 5.88 22.59 -8.70
C MET A 11 5.43 22.01 -8.52
N GLU A 12 5.07 22.10 -8.79
CA GLU A 12 5.06 21.41 -8.75
C GLU A 12 4.60 20.88 -9.14
N THR A 13 4.42 21.04 -9.49
CA THR A 13 4.48 20.43 -9.90
C THR A 13 4.83 20.23 -10.24
N ALA A 14 5.21 20.56 -10.66
CA ALA A 14 5.87 20.06 -11.00
C ALA A 14 6.31 19.85 -10.80
N THR A 15 6.55 19.99 -10.93
CA THR A 15 7.24 19.58 -10.82
C THR A 15 7.39 19.69 -10.94
N PHE A 16 7.52 20.02 -11.23
CA PHE A 16 7.98 20.01 -11.42
C PHE A 16 8.10 20.27 -11.74
N ASN A 17 8.03 20.65 -12.12
CA ASN A 17 8.56 20.89 -12.51
C ASN A 17 9.11 21.51 -12.49
N GLU A 18 8.84 22.16 -12.84
CA GLU A 18 9.68 22.48 -12.78
C GLU A 18 10.55 22.12 -11.94
N LEU A 19 10.73 21.50 -11.45
CA LEU A 19 11.36 20.95 -10.64
C LEU A 19 10.78 19.74 -10.07
N GLY A 20 10.20 19.39 -9.05
CA GLY A 20 9.57 18.27 -8.44
C GLY A 20 8.95 17.28 -9.38
N ILE A 21 8.81 17.71 -10.51
CA ILE A 21 8.27 16.90 -11.59
C ILE A 21 9.15 15.70 -11.87
N ASP A 22 10.45 15.89 -11.78
CA ASP A 22 11.38 14.82 -12.12
C ASP A 22 11.32 13.66 -11.15
N LEU A 23 11.13 13.96 -9.87
CA LEU A 23 11.03 12.89 -8.90
C LEU A 23 9.80 12.03 -9.13
N ALA A 24 8.68 12.66 -9.42
CA ALA A 24 7.47 11.92 -9.71
C ALA A 24 7.65 11.07 -10.97
N HIS A 25 8.35 11.61 -11.94
CA HIS A 25 8.59 10.90 -13.18
C HIS A 25 9.44 9.66 -12.95
N GLU A 26 10.47 9.78 -12.15
CA GLU A 26 11.33 8.64 -11.84
C GLU A 26 10.57 7.53 -11.14
N GLN A 27 9.70 7.91 -10.21
CA GLN A 27 8.90 6.91 -9.50
C GLN A 27 8.01 6.14 -10.46
N GLN A 28 7.54 6.81 -11.50
CA GLN A 28 6.65 6.18 -12.47
C GLN A 28 7.37 5.15 -13.34
N THR A 29 8.70 5.21 -13.40
CA THR A 29 9.44 4.26 -14.21
C THR A 29 9.77 2.97 -13.48
N GLU A 30 9.57 2.94 -12.16
CA GLU A 30 9.82 1.72 -11.41
C GLU A 30 8.66 0.74 -11.59
N PRO A 31 8.97 -0.54 -11.81
CA PRO A 31 7.92 -1.56 -11.83
C PRO A 31 7.16 -1.56 -10.51
N ARG A 32 5.86 -1.75 -10.60
CA ARG A 32 5.00 -1.72 -9.43
C ARG A 32 4.49 -3.11 -9.14
N TRP A 33 4.23 -3.36 -7.87
CA TRP A 33 3.79 -4.66 -7.39
C TRP A 33 2.59 -4.49 -6.48
N PHE A 34 1.64 -5.40 -6.62
CA PHE A 34 0.51 -5.48 -5.71
C PHE A 34 0.95 -6.16 -4.43
N VAL A 35 0.49 -5.63 -3.29
CA VAL A 35 0.52 -6.36 -2.03
C VAL A 35 -0.87 -6.91 -1.84
N LEU A 36 -0.96 -8.23 -1.62
CA LEU A 36 -2.24 -8.92 -1.47
C LEU A 36 -2.39 -9.44 -0.05
N VAL A 37 -3.61 -9.37 0.48
CA VAL A 37 -3.95 -10.04 1.73
C VAL A 37 -4.81 -11.24 1.37
N HIS A 38 -4.58 -12.38 2.03
CA HIS A 38 -5.29 -13.61 1.77
C HIS A 38 -6.21 -13.97 2.92
N ASN A 39 -7.44 -14.32 2.59
CA ASN A 39 -8.39 -14.75 3.60
C ASN A 39 -8.00 -16.11 4.16
N ASP A 40 -8.32 -16.34 5.43
CA ASP A 40 -8.20 -17.66 6.03
C ASP A 40 -9.34 -17.80 7.03
N SER A 41 -9.54 -19.03 7.53
CA SER A 41 -10.70 -19.34 8.36
C SER A 41 -10.44 -19.10 9.85
N VAL A 42 -9.24 -18.67 10.22
CA VAL A 42 -8.84 -18.52 11.61
C VAL A 42 -8.74 -17.06 12.04
N THR A 43 -8.15 -16.21 11.19
CA THR A 43 -7.90 -14.83 11.55
C THR A 43 -9.22 -14.05 11.63
N PRO A 44 -9.48 -13.38 12.77
CA PRO A 44 -10.74 -12.62 12.90
C PRO A 44 -10.77 -11.44 11.93
N TYR A 45 -11.95 -11.14 11.44
CA TYR A 45 -12.16 -10.02 10.54
C TYR A 45 -11.64 -8.71 11.14
N ASP A 46 -11.95 -8.46 12.41
CA ASP A 46 -11.51 -7.24 13.08
C ASP A 46 -10.00 -7.11 13.10
N TYR A 47 -9.29 -8.22 13.23
CA TYR A 47 -7.84 -8.19 13.23
C TYR A 47 -7.31 -7.76 11.86
N VAL A 48 -7.92 -8.30 10.80
CA VAL A 48 -7.51 -7.93 9.43
C VAL A 48 -7.67 -6.43 9.24
N VAL A 49 -8.84 -5.89 9.61
CA VAL A 49 -9.08 -4.45 9.48
C VAL A 49 -8.02 -3.65 10.24
N ARG A 50 -7.73 -4.05 11.48
CA ARG A 50 -6.76 -3.30 12.29
C ARG A 50 -5.36 -3.31 11.69
N ILE A 51 -4.90 -4.46 11.19
CA ILE A 51 -3.56 -4.52 10.63
C ILE A 51 -3.47 -3.70 9.34
N LEU A 52 -4.54 -3.65 8.56
CA LEU A 52 -4.57 -2.83 7.36
C LEU A 52 -4.48 -1.34 7.70
N ILE A 53 -5.13 -0.93 8.77
CA ILE A 53 -5.07 0.47 9.20
C ILE A 53 -3.68 0.81 9.74
N HIS A 54 -3.15 -0.04 10.63
CA HIS A 54 -1.94 0.34 11.38
C HIS A 54 -0.64 0.09 10.64
N LEU A 55 -0.56 -0.97 9.83
CA LEU A 55 0.67 -1.27 9.11
C LEU A 55 0.67 -0.75 7.69
N PHE A 56 -0.50 -0.70 7.05
CA PHE A 56 -0.57 -0.25 5.67
C PHE A 56 -1.12 1.17 5.55
N MET A 57 -1.49 1.76 6.67
CA MET A 57 -1.93 3.16 6.75
C MET A 57 -3.19 3.43 5.93
N LEU A 58 -4.04 2.44 5.77
CA LEU A 58 -5.31 2.64 5.08
C LEU A 58 -6.29 3.38 5.99
N SER A 59 -7.21 4.12 5.37
CA SER A 59 -8.31 4.70 6.11
C SER A 59 -9.22 3.59 6.63
N ASP A 60 -10.06 3.92 7.59
CA ASP A 60 -11.04 2.96 8.11
C ASP A 60 -11.88 2.38 6.99
N GLU A 61 -12.37 3.24 6.12
CA GLU A 61 -13.25 2.82 5.02
C GLU A 61 -12.53 1.93 4.03
N MET A 62 -11.29 2.28 3.68
CA MET A 62 -10.55 1.47 2.74
C MET A 62 -10.17 0.13 3.35
N ALA A 63 -9.78 0.13 4.62
CA ALA A 63 -9.44 -1.12 5.31
C ALA A 63 -10.64 -2.05 5.36
N GLU A 64 -11.82 -1.51 5.65
CA GLU A 64 -13.05 -2.30 5.65
C GLU A 64 -13.33 -2.87 4.26
N HIS A 65 -13.17 -2.05 3.25
CA HIS A 65 -13.42 -2.50 1.88
C HIS A 65 -12.47 -3.64 1.49
N VAL A 66 -11.19 -3.48 1.78
CA VAL A 66 -10.19 -4.50 1.44
C VAL A 66 -10.46 -5.78 2.21
N ALA A 67 -10.73 -5.67 3.51
CA ALA A 67 -11.01 -6.83 4.34
C ALA A 67 -12.26 -7.56 3.86
N GLN A 68 -13.31 -6.82 3.50
CA GLN A 68 -14.54 -7.41 2.99
C GLN A 68 -14.30 -8.13 1.67
N THR A 69 -13.54 -7.52 0.78
CA THR A 69 -13.20 -8.13 -0.50
C THR A 69 -12.41 -9.42 -0.28
N ALA A 70 -11.41 -9.40 0.60
CA ALA A 70 -10.65 -10.61 0.91
C ALA A 70 -11.55 -11.69 1.47
N HIS A 71 -12.48 -11.32 2.33
CA HIS A 71 -13.39 -12.29 2.94
C HIS A 71 -14.28 -12.95 1.88
N SER A 72 -14.80 -12.18 0.95
CA SER A 72 -15.77 -12.71 -0.03
C SER A 72 -15.09 -13.33 -1.24
N GLU A 73 -13.88 -12.88 -1.61
CA GLU A 73 -13.25 -13.36 -2.84
C GLU A 73 -11.97 -14.16 -2.62
N GLY A 74 -11.53 -14.28 -1.38
CA GLY A 74 -10.37 -15.07 -1.05
C GLY A 74 -9.09 -14.26 -0.91
N GLN A 75 -9.00 -13.14 -1.58
CA GLN A 75 -7.85 -12.24 -1.50
C GLN A 75 -8.23 -10.86 -1.99
N ALA A 76 -7.42 -9.88 -1.65
CA ALA A 76 -7.67 -8.51 -2.10
C ALA A 76 -6.35 -7.75 -2.18
N ILE A 77 -6.31 -6.74 -3.07
CA ILE A 77 -5.17 -5.86 -3.19
C ILE A 77 -5.23 -4.86 -2.03
N VAL A 78 -4.11 -4.73 -1.32
CA VAL A 78 -3.99 -3.82 -0.19
C VAL A 78 -3.42 -2.48 -0.64
N VAL A 79 -2.25 -2.52 -1.27
CA VAL A 79 -1.54 -1.34 -1.77
C VAL A 79 -0.73 -1.75 -2.98
N VAL A 80 -0.23 -0.75 -3.71
CA VAL A 80 0.67 -0.96 -4.86
C VAL A 80 1.95 -0.19 -4.55
N ARG A 81 3.10 -0.87 -4.65
CA ARG A 81 4.40 -0.29 -4.27
C ARG A 81 5.50 -0.85 -5.15
N PRO A 82 6.66 -0.17 -5.21
CA PRO A 82 7.83 -0.79 -5.82
C PRO A 82 8.16 -2.10 -5.10
N ARG A 83 8.81 -3.01 -5.81
CA ARG A 83 9.00 -4.38 -5.31
C ARG A 83 9.66 -4.44 -3.94
N ALA A 84 10.74 -3.69 -3.74
CA ALA A 84 11.48 -3.77 -2.47
C ALA A 84 10.61 -3.34 -1.30
N GLU A 85 9.81 -2.29 -1.50
CA GLU A 85 8.91 -1.83 -0.44
C GLU A 85 7.78 -2.82 -0.22
N ALA A 86 7.24 -3.40 -1.30
CA ALA A 86 6.19 -4.39 -1.18
C ALA A 86 6.67 -5.60 -0.38
N GLU A 87 7.89 -6.06 -0.67
CA GLU A 87 8.47 -7.20 0.06
C GLU A 87 8.63 -6.87 1.54
N ARG A 88 9.09 -5.66 1.85
CA ARG A 88 9.28 -5.26 3.24
C ARG A 88 7.95 -5.21 3.98
N LEU A 89 6.93 -4.65 3.35
CA LEU A 89 5.61 -4.54 3.97
C LEU A 89 5.01 -5.92 4.25
N VAL A 90 5.14 -6.84 3.29
CA VAL A 90 4.64 -8.19 3.47
C VAL A 90 5.35 -8.87 4.64
N LYS A 91 6.68 -8.74 4.70
CA LYS A 91 7.44 -9.36 5.77
C LYS A 91 7.02 -8.82 7.14
N VAL A 92 6.88 -7.51 7.26
CA VAL A 92 6.48 -6.88 8.52
C VAL A 92 5.08 -7.33 8.91
N ALA A 93 4.14 -7.31 7.97
CA ALA A 93 2.76 -7.67 8.27
C ALA A 93 2.62 -9.14 8.68
N ARG A 94 3.34 -10.03 7.99
CA ARG A 94 3.30 -11.45 8.35
C ARG A 94 3.90 -11.68 9.72
N SER A 95 5.04 -11.05 10.01
CA SER A 95 5.68 -11.21 11.31
C SER A 95 4.76 -10.72 12.42
N ARG A 96 4.08 -9.59 12.20
CA ARG A 96 3.16 -9.06 13.20
C ARG A 96 2.00 -10.01 13.45
N ALA A 97 1.43 -10.56 12.36
CA ALA A 97 0.33 -11.50 12.51
C ALA A 97 0.75 -12.73 13.31
N ARG A 98 1.95 -13.26 13.06
CA ARG A 98 2.44 -14.42 13.78
C ARG A 98 2.66 -14.12 15.25
N LEU A 99 3.20 -12.95 15.58
CA LEU A 99 3.37 -12.52 16.96
C LEU A 99 2.02 -12.44 17.68
N ASP A 100 0.98 -12.03 16.95
CA ASP A 100 -0.35 -11.92 17.53
C ASP A 100 -1.12 -13.25 17.52
N GLY A 101 -0.51 -14.31 17.01
CA GLY A 101 -1.09 -15.64 17.06
C GLY A 101 -1.99 -16.00 15.90
N PHE A 102 -1.89 -15.27 14.76
CA PHE A 102 -2.76 -15.54 13.63
C PHE A 102 -1.99 -15.98 12.39
N PRO A 103 -2.59 -16.84 11.55
CA PRO A 103 -1.92 -17.33 10.35
C PRO A 103 -2.10 -16.40 9.13
N LEU A 104 -2.55 -15.17 9.34
CA LEU A 104 -2.82 -14.24 8.26
C LEU A 104 -1.63 -14.12 7.32
N THR A 105 -1.87 -14.18 6.02
CA THR A 105 -0.84 -14.23 5.00
C THR A 105 -0.98 -13.07 4.02
N PHE A 106 0.16 -12.57 3.59
CA PHE A 106 0.26 -11.54 2.56
C PHE A 106 1.24 -12.01 1.50
N SER A 107 1.06 -11.55 0.28
CA SER A 107 1.98 -11.87 -0.81
C SER A 107 2.09 -10.68 -1.74
N ILE A 108 3.01 -10.79 -2.71
CA ILE A 108 3.15 -9.75 -3.73
C ILE A 108 3.05 -10.39 -5.10
N GLU A 109 2.61 -9.59 -6.08
CA GLU A 109 2.69 -10.00 -7.47
C GLU A 109 2.84 -8.76 -8.35
N PRO A 110 3.50 -8.91 -9.51
CA PRO A 110 3.72 -7.75 -10.37
C PRO A 110 2.40 -7.20 -10.89
N GLU A 111 2.35 -5.88 -11.03
CA GLU A 111 1.15 -5.22 -11.51
C GLU A 111 0.89 -5.56 -12.96
N ALA A 112 1.93 -5.72 -13.77
CA ALA A 112 1.77 -5.99 -15.19
C ALA A 112 2.58 -7.19 -15.62
#